data_3bea25f3976ca0752be54a361d12cd6d
#
_entry.id   3bea25f3976ca0752be54a361d12cd6d
#
_cell.length_a   1.000
_cell.length_b   1.000
_cell.length_c   1.000
_cell.angle_alpha   90.00
_cell.angle_beta   90.00
_cell.angle_gamma   90.00
#
_symmetry.space_group_name_H-M   'P 1'
#
loop_
_entity.id
_entity.type
_entity.pdbx_description
1 polymer ?
#
loop_
_entity_poly.entity_id
_entity_poly.type
_entity_poly.pdbx_seq_one_letter_code
_entity_poly.pdbx_strand_id
1 'polypeptide(L)'
;PDPREPEPIRARYEPVRDWGQDLLFFPLLSYDSTRGLFPGVRAELTSYGFEFRPYASRMDFAAAWATAVNRPRLQYSAEFRTRSPLSILASMWYSGVEVLNFYGFGNDTPRNDAVQSAGLYDVRQEHLAVFPALQWDVTGPLRAYAGFPVKHVSATENRAIVVAGREYGSAGLTEGGAEVGLLLDTRTGELTSRRGFRFRVAGRHVPSIFSNPHAFTKVHASATASLGGHLITDVFLDLHAAAEKNWGTYPFFDAAFLGGSTVPIPLALTGMGGIPLLGFDQNRYAGDSAVGGNAELRIGIGKFLALLPFRYGISGVADVGRVFLAGKPSSTWHNGAGGGLWLAIFAAGPGLQLATSINAMIVRSDERTAFYLSLGFGL
;
A
#
# COMPACT_ATOMS: atom_id res chain seq x y z
N PRO A 1 -18.42 -46.07 22.16
CA PRO A 1 -18.79 -44.92 21.39
C PRO A 1 -20.31 -44.75 21.56
N ASP A 2 -20.75 -43.57 22.05
CA ASP A 2 -22.15 -43.23 22.18
C ASP A 2 -22.71 -42.99 20.76
N PRO A 3 -23.70 -43.77 20.29
CA PRO A 3 -24.27 -43.59 18.96
C PRO A 3 -25.00 -42.25 18.75
N ARG A 4 -25.01 -41.38 19.74
CA ARG A 4 -25.60 -40.04 19.71
C ARG A 4 -24.57 -38.91 19.56
N GLU A 5 -23.28 -39.23 19.60
CA GLU A 5 -22.30 -38.23 19.22
C GLU A 5 -22.41 -37.95 17.71
N PRO A 6 -22.73 -36.71 17.30
CA PRO A 6 -22.68 -36.37 15.88
C PRO A 6 -21.30 -36.68 15.36
N GLU A 7 -21.20 -37.47 14.29
CA GLU A 7 -19.92 -37.64 13.61
C GLU A 7 -19.30 -36.27 13.41
N PRO A 8 -17.98 -36.11 13.69
CA PRO A 8 -17.30 -34.86 13.45
C PRO A 8 -17.56 -34.50 11.98
N ILE A 9 -18.09 -33.30 11.75
CA ILE A 9 -18.36 -32.79 10.41
C ILE A 9 -17.05 -32.97 9.65
N ARG A 10 -17.00 -34.03 8.82
CA ARG A 10 -15.89 -34.23 7.90
C ARG A 10 -15.76 -32.94 7.16
N ALA A 11 -14.61 -32.26 7.31
CA ALA A 11 -14.34 -31.03 6.58
C ALA A 11 -14.81 -31.30 5.14
N ARG A 12 -15.86 -30.59 4.68
CA ARG A 12 -16.40 -30.82 3.35
C ARG A 12 -15.21 -30.74 2.40
N TYR A 13 -14.91 -31.86 1.77
CA TYR A 13 -13.89 -31.88 0.73
C TYR A 13 -14.44 -30.99 -0.41
N GLU A 14 -14.07 -29.75 -0.40
CA GLU A 14 -14.31 -28.90 -1.55
C GLU A 14 -13.32 -29.34 -2.62
N PRO A 15 -13.79 -29.90 -3.73
CA PRO A 15 -12.90 -30.30 -4.81
C PRO A 15 -12.13 -29.07 -5.27
N VAL A 16 -10.81 -29.24 -5.37
CA VAL A 16 -9.96 -28.15 -5.88
C VAL A 16 -10.40 -27.82 -7.30
N ARG A 17 -10.76 -26.58 -7.51
CA ARG A 17 -11.18 -26.10 -8.82
C ARG A 17 -9.99 -26.11 -9.76
N ASP A 18 -10.07 -26.87 -10.84
CA ASP A 18 -9.00 -27.10 -11.80
C ASP A 18 -9.32 -26.59 -13.21
N TRP A 19 -10.45 -25.87 -13.38
CA TRP A 19 -10.89 -25.31 -14.65
C TRP A 19 -11.75 -24.05 -14.47
N GLY A 20 -11.85 -23.26 -15.55
CA GLY A 20 -12.68 -22.05 -15.61
C GLY A 20 -11.96 -20.79 -15.11
N GLN A 21 -12.71 -19.73 -14.99
CA GLN A 21 -12.24 -18.40 -14.59
C GLN A 21 -13.24 -17.74 -13.66
N ASP A 22 -12.73 -16.89 -12.77
CA ASP A 22 -13.52 -15.96 -11.97
C ASP A 22 -13.09 -14.54 -12.28
N LEU A 23 -14.07 -13.68 -12.50
CA LEU A 23 -13.88 -12.25 -12.68
C LEU A 23 -14.65 -11.52 -11.58
N LEU A 24 -13.90 -10.81 -10.72
CA LEU A 24 -14.44 -10.05 -9.61
C LEU A 24 -14.19 -8.56 -9.82
N PHE A 25 -15.19 -7.75 -9.49
CA PHE A 25 -15.08 -6.29 -9.53
C PHE A 25 -15.24 -5.71 -8.12
N PHE A 26 -14.36 -4.77 -7.78
CA PHE A 26 -14.37 -4.09 -6.50
C PHE A 26 -14.38 -2.58 -6.74
N PRO A 27 -15.37 -1.85 -6.22
CA PRO A 27 -15.31 -0.40 -6.21
C PRO A 27 -14.22 0.06 -5.23
N LEU A 28 -13.51 1.10 -5.61
CA LEU A 28 -12.53 1.77 -4.78
C LEU A 28 -13.01 3.19 -4.52
N LEU A 29 -12.93 3.64 -3.29
CA LEU A 29 -13.22 5.02 -2.94
C LEU A 29 -12.37 5.38 -1.72
N SER A 30 -11.64 6.47 -1.81
CA SER A 30 -11.01 7.06 -0.64
C SER A 30 -11.07 8.58 -0.73
N TYR A 31 -10.81 9.21 0.38
CA TYR A 31 -10.69 10.65 0.50
C TYR A 31 -9.57 10.99 1.47
N ASP A 32 -8.72 11.88 1.06
CA ASP A 32 -7.84 12.66 1.91
C ASP A 32 -7.71 14.09 1.37
N SER A 33 -7.20 14.99 2.19
CA SER A 33 -7.13 16.42 1.84
C SER A 33 -6.17 16.74 0.69
N THR A 34 -5.22 15.85 0.37
CA THR A 34 -4.23 16.09 -0.70
C THR A 34 -4.76 15.58 -2.04
N ARG A 35 -5.33 14.37 -2.08
CA ARG A 35 -5.85 13.76 -3.31
C ARG A 35 -7.30 14.15 -3.61
N GLY A 36 -8.04 14.63 -2.59
CA GLY A 36 -9.49 14.79 -2.67
C GLY A 36 -10.20 13.45 -2.66
N LEU A 37 -11.33 13.34 -3.33
CA LEU A 37 -11.95 12.06 -3.63
C LEU A 37 -11.07 11.27 -4.60
N PHE A 38 -10.95 9.98 -4.32
CA PHE A 38 -10.18 9.05 -5.14
C PHE A 38 -11.07 7.84 -5.52
N PRO A 39 -12.09 8.07 -6.40
CA PRO A 39 -12.92 7.00 -6.92
C PRO A 39 -12.12 6.11 -7.88
N GLY A 40 -12.48 4.83 -7.88
CA GLY A 40 -11.83 3.87 -8.76
C GLY A 40 -12.55 2.54 -8.82
N VAL A 41 -11.96 1.64 -9.60
CA VAL A 41 -12.40 0.27 -9.75
C VAL A 41 -11.18 -0.67 -9.80
N ARG A 42 -11.32 -1.85 -9.21
CA ARG A 42 -10.40 -2.97 -9.35
C ARG A 42 -11.14 -4.14 -9.95
N ALA A 43 -10.51 -4.82 -10.90
CA ALA A 43 -10.98 -6.08 -11.45
C ALA A 43 -9.91 -7.15 -11.21
N GLU A 44 -10.31 -8.29 -10.67
CA GLU A 44 -9.45 -9.46 -10.47
C GLU A 44 -9.95 -10.60 -11.34
N LEU A 45 -9.10 -11.08 -12.24
CA LEU A 45 -9.33 -12.26 -13.07
C LEU A 45 -8.46 -13.40 -12.55
N THR A 46 -9.09 -14.44 -12.03
CA THR A 46 -8.41 -15.67 -11.59
C THR A 46 -8.75 -16.79 -12.57
N SER A 47 -7.73 -17.40 -13.17
CA SER A 47 -7.88 -18.56 -14.06
C SER A 47 -7.38 -19.82 -13.35
N TYR A 48 -8.17 -20.88 -13.43
CA TYR A 48 -7.84 -22.16 -12.83
C TYR A 48 -7.31 -23.11 -13.92
N GLY A 49 -6.49 -24.07 -13.51
CA GLY A 49 -5.90 -25.03 -14.44
C GLY A 49 -5.60 -26.36 -13.74
N PHE A 50 -5.63 -27.43 -14.50
CA PHE A 50 -5.30 -28.76 -14.00
C PHE A 50 -3.89 -28.80 -13.42
N GLU A 51 -3.75 -29.32 -12.19
CA GLU A 51 -2.51 -29.36 -11.39
C GLU A 51 -1.97 -28.01 -10.87
N PHE A 52 -2.63 -26.89 -11.15
CA PHE A 52 -2.25 -25.60 -10.60
C PHE A 52 -3.02 -25.28 -9.32
N ARG A 53 -2.33 -25.05 -8.22
CA ARG A 53 -2.94 -24.74 -6.91
C ARG A 53 -2.34 -23.47 -6.33
N PRO A 54 -3.16 -22.55 -5.83
CA PRO A 54 -4.64 -22.52 -5.82
C PRO A 54 -5.27 -22.07 -7.16
N TYR A 55 -4.49 -21.60 -8.13
CA TYR A 55 -4.89 -21.12 -9.46
C TYR A 55 -3.72 -21.24 -10.44
N ALA A 56 -3.99 -21.17 -11.75
CA ALA A 56 -2.98 -21.14 -12.81
C ALA A 56 -2.45 -19.70 -13.05
N SER A 57 -3.34 -18.72 -13.06
CA SER A 57 -2.96 -17.31 -13.16
C SER A 57 -3.95 -16.42 -12.41
N ARG A 58 -3.44 -15.29 -11.94
CA ARG A 58 -4.23 -14.20 -11.37
C ARG A 58 -3.77 -12.89 -11.96
N MET A 59 -4.72 -12.10 -12.44
CA MET A 59 -4.48 -10.78 -13.01
C MET A 59 -5.33 -9.75 -12.27
N ASP A 60 -4.72 -8.65 -11.89
CA ASP A 60 -5.34 -7.53 -11.23
C ASP A 60 -5.23 -6.29 -12.10
N PHE A 61 -6.35 -5.63 -12.34
CA PHE A 61 -6.43 -4.32 -12.99
C PHE A 61 -7.04 -3.35 -12.01
N ALA A 62 -6.45 -2.18 -11.86
CA ALA A 62 -7.04 -1.14 -11.06
C ALA A 62 -6.89 0.21 -11.75
N ALA A 63 -7.92 1.04 -11.65
CA ALA A 63 -7.94 2.40 -12.15
C ALA A 63 -8.61 3.31 -11.11
N ALA A 64 -8.02 4.46 -10.85
CA ALA A 64 -8.56 5.45 -9.94
C ALA A 64 -8.16 6.87 -10.38
N TRP A 65 -8.88 7.87 -9.86
CA TRP A 65 -8.73 9.27 -10.21
C TRP A 65 -8.70 10.15 -8.97
N ALA A 66 -7.60 10.89 -8.77
CA ALA A 66 -7.48 11.87 -7.69
C ALA A 66 -8.10 13.21 -8.11
N THR A 67 -9.24 13.57 -7.51
CA THR A 67 -10.03 14.72 -7.96
C THR A 67 -9.41 16.07 -7.62
N ALA A 68 -8.71 16.20 -6.50
CA ALA A 68 -8.09 17.47 -6.11
C ALA A 68 -6.89 17.85 -6.99
N VAL A 69 -6.13 16.85 -7.46
CA VAL A 69 -4.96 17.08 -8.31
C VAL A 69 -5.21 16.78 -9.78
N ASN A 70 -6.41 16.25 -10.12
CA ASN A 70 -6.84 15.86 -11.46
C ASN A 70 -5.88 14.87 -12.13
N ARG A 71 -5.51 13.79 -11.41
CA ARG A 71 -4.49 12.83 -11.85
C ARG A 71 -4.99 11.39 -11.74
N PRO A 72 -4.69 10.55 -12.77
CA PRO A 72 -5.02 9.14 -12.76
C PRO A 72 -3.99 8.30 -11.99
N ARG A 73 -4.44 7.10 -11.64
CA ARG A 73 -3.59 5.97 -11.32
C ARG A 73 -4.16 4.73 -11.99
N LEU A 74 -3.36 4.10 -12.83
CA LEU A 74 -3.66 2.84 -13.49
C LEU A 74 -2.64 1.80 -13.03
N GLN A 75 -3.09 0.59 -12.79
CA GLN A 75 -2.22 -0.50 -12.38
C GLN A 75 -2.67 -1.80 -13.02
N TYR A 76 -1.71 -2.58 -13.43
CA TYR A 76 -1.85 -3.98 -13.81
C TYR A 76 -0.84 -4.81 -13.04
N SER A 77 -1.24 -5.96 -12.53
CA SER A 77 -0.33 -6.98 -12.02
C SER A 77 -0.82 -8.36 -12.39
N ALA A 78 0.10 -9.26 -12.67
CA ALA A 78 -0.19 -10.64 -13.01
C ALA A 78 0.79 -11.59 -12.33
N GLU A 79 0.27 -12.73 -11.89
CA GLU A 79 1.03 -13.89 -11.46
C GLU A 79 0.64 -15.06 -12.36
N PHE A 80 1.63 -15.66 -13.03
CA PHE A 80 1.49 -16.87 -13.81
C PHE A 80 2.27 -17.99 -13.12
N ARG A 81 1.56 -18.97 -12.60
CA ARG A 81 2.17 -20.11 -11.91
C ARG A 81 2.69 -21.13 -12.91
N THR A 82 3.82 -21.73 -12.60
CA THR A 82 4.33 -22.88 -13.32
C THR A 82 4.02 -24.15 -12.52
N ARG A 83 4.31 -25.31 -13.09
CA ARG A 83 4.21 -26.60 -12.35
C ARG A 83 5.32 -26.79 -11.30
N SER A 84 6.27 -25.88 -11.24
CA SER A 84 7.32 -25.80 -10.22
C SER A 84 6.94 -24.78 -9.16
N PRO A 85 7.70 -24.64 -8.07
CA PRO A 85 7.48 -23.57 -7.10
C PRO A 85 7.77 -22.17 -7.65
N LEU A 86 8.11 -22.03 -8.94
CA LEU A 86 8.35 -20.76 -9.60
C LEU A 86 7.06 -20.18 -10.20
N SER A 87 6.89 -18.87 -10.08
CA SER A 87 5.87 -18.08 -10.75
C SER A 87 6.52 -16.93 -11.52
N ILE A 88 5.92 -16.56 -12.65
CA ILE A 88 6.28 -15.34 -13.39
C ILE A 88 5.37 -14.23 -12.91
N LEU A 89 5.96 -13.11 -12.53
CA LEU A 89 5.25 -11.92 -12.11
C LEU A 89 5.46 -10.81 -13.12
N ALA A 90 4.40 -10.08 -13.40
CA ALA A 90 4.45 -8.88 -14.22
C ALA A 90 3.63 -7.78 -13.55
N SER A 91 4.22 -6.61 -13.38
CA SER A 91 3.49 -5.43 -12.90
C SER A 91 3.77 -4.25 -13.79
N MET A 92 2.75 -3.43 -14.01
CA MET A 92 2.84 -2.18 -14.74
C MET A 92 1.96 -1.16 -14.03
N TRP A 93 2.43 0.07 -13.90
CA TRP A 93 1.59 1.17 -13.41
C TRP A 93 1.92 2.46 -14.12
N TYR A 94 0.88 3.27 -14.27
CA TYR A 94 0.96 4.66 -14.68
C TYR A 94 0.28 5.50 -13.61
N SER A 95 0.96 6.50 -13.10
CA SER A 95 0.44 7.27 -11.96
C SER A 95 0.93 8.70 -11.97
N GLY A 96 0.01 9.64 -11.75
CA GLY A 96 0.31 11.04 -11.45
C GLY A 96 0.23 11.37 -9.95
N VAL A 97 0.14 10.35 -9.06
CA VAL A 97 -0.08 10.54 -7.62
C VAL A 97 0.98 9.87 -6.73
N GLU A 98 2.11 9.47 -7.29
CA GLU A 98 3.18 8.81 -6.51
C GLU A 98 3.89 9.80 -5.57
N VAL A 99 4.25 10.96 -6.09
CA VAL A 99 4.81 12.06 -5.31
C VAL A 99 3.96 13.28 -5.57
N LEU A 100 3.19 13.72 -4.58
CA LEU A 100 2.27 14.85 -4.70
C LEU A 100 2.85 16.15 -4.17
N ASN A 101 3.69 16.06 -3.14
CA ASN A 101 4.30 17.24 -2.53
C ASN A 101 5.79 17.01 -2.28
N PHE A 102 6.53 18.11 -2.25
CA PHE A 102 7.94 18.13 -1.83
C PHE A 102 8.21 19.41 -1.04
N TYR A 103 8.55 19.27 0.24
CA TYR A 103 8.81 20.36 1.17
C TYR A 103 10.31 20.62 1.38
N GLY A 104 11.16 19.96 0.58
CA GLY A 104 12.60 19.91 0.75
C GLY A 104 13.06 18.68 1.54
N PHE A 105 14.36 18.46 1.54
CA PHE A 105 14.97 17.37 2.28
C PHE A 105 15.20 17.73 3.75
N GLY A 106 14.76 16.88 4.65
CA GLY A 106 14.94 16.96 6.10
C GLY A 106 13.70 16.59 6.89
N ASN A 107 13.91 16.35 8.18
CA ASN A 107 12.86 16.00 9.13
C ASN A 107 12.10 17.22 9.68
N ASP A 108 12.75 18.37 9.73
CA ASP A 108 12.22 19.62 10.32
C ASP A 108 11.98 20.69 9.23
N THR A 109 11.61 20.27 8.01
CA THR A 109 11.33 21.19 6.92
C THR A 109 10.12 22.05 7.26
N PRO A 110 10.23 23.41 7.15
CA PRO A 110 9.12 24.29 7.51
C PRO A 110 7.96 24.13 6.52
N ARG A 111 6.74 24.20 7.04
CA ARG A 111 5.51 24.35 6.27
C ARG A 111 5.09 25.80 6.31
N ASN A 112 5.02 26.44 5.16
CA ASN A 112 4.59 27.84 5.04
C ASN A 112 3.24 27.87 4.31
N ASP A 113 2.21 28.39 4.94
CA ASP A 113 0.85 28.42 4.36
C ASP A 113 0.74 29.29 3.11
N ALA A 114 1.52 30.35 2.96
CA ALA A 114 1.54 31.16 1.75
C ALA A 114 2.17 30.39 0.58
N VAL A 115 3.25 29.64 0.84
CA VAL A 115 3.90 28.77 -0.16
C VAL A 115 2.97 27.63 -0.55
N GLN A 116 2.27 27.04 0.42
CA GLN A 116 1.28 25.99 0.20
C GLN A 116 0.12 26.50 -0.65
N SER A 117 -0.44 27.67 -0.31
CA SER A 117 -1.56 28.28 -1.05
C SER A 117 -1.18 28.69 -2.47
N ALA A 118 0.10 28.99 -2.70
CA ALA A 118 0.65 29.26 -4.04
C ALA A 118 0.93 27.97 -4.84
N GLY A 119 0.73 26.78 -4.27
CA GLY A 119 0.99 25.49 -4.90
C GLY A 119 2.47 25.22 -5.17
N LEU A 120 3.38 25.87 -4.43
CA LEU A 120 4.83 25.75 -4.69
C LEU A 120 5.43 24.45 -4.11
N TYR A 121 4.71 23.77 -3.22
CA TYR A 121 5.10 22.43 -2.76
C TYR A 121 4.57 21.32 -3.66
N ASP A 122 3.63 21.61 -4.57
CA ASP A 122 2.99 20.61 -5.41
C ASP A 122 3.97 20.06 -6.45
N VAL A 123 4.06 18.76 -6.56
CA VAL A 123 4.83 18.05 -7.58
C VAL A 123 3.87 17.53 -8.65
N ARG A 124 4.17 17.80 -9.91
CA ARG A 124 3.37 17.36 -11.06
C ARG A 124 4.21 16.53 -11.99
N GLN A 125 4.42 15.28 -11.62
CA GLN A 125 5.14 14.28 -12.40
C GLN A 125 4.23 13.08 -12.68
N GLU A 126 4.45 12.45 -13.82
CA GLU A 126 3.83 11.20 -14.20
C GLU A 126 4.89 10.09 -14.17
N HIS A 127 4.54 8.99 -13.54
CA HIS A 127 5.37 7.82 -13.38
C HIS A 127 4.79 6.69 -14.21
N LEU A 128 5.55 6.16 -15.14
CA LEU A 128 5.27 4.91 -15.85
C LEU A 128 6.32 3.89 -15.45
N ALA A 129 5.90 2.74 -14.95
CA ALA A 129 6.84 1.71 -14.58
C ALA A 129 6.35 0.33 -14.98
N VAL A 130 7.32 -0.55 -15.29
CA VAL A 130 7.12 -1.97 -15.55
C VAL A 130 8.07 -2.77 -14.66
N PHE A 131 7.60 -3.90 -14.16
CA PHE A 131 8.36 -4.76 -13.27
C PHE A 131 8.10 -6.23 -13.61
N PRO A 132 8.86 -6.83 -14.53
CA PRO A 132 8.93 -8.27 -14.69
C PRO A 132 9.76 -8.88 -13.56
N ALA A 133 9.29 -10.00 -13.00
CA ALA A 133 9.99 -10.70 -11.93
C ALA A 133 9.69 -12.20 -11.95
N LEU A 134 10.56 -12.96 -11.30
CA LEU A 134 10.36 -14.35 -10.95
C LEU A 134 10.13 -14.44 -9.44
N GLN A 135 9.16 -15.23 -9.03
CA GLN A 135 8.88 -15.52 -7.63
C GLN A 135 9.09 -17.00 -7.37
N TRP A 136 9.64 -17.32 -6.25
CA TRP A 136 9.82 -18.67 -5.75
C TRP A 136 9.08 -18.85 -4.42
N ASP A 137 8.15 -19.81 -4.37
CA ASP A 137 7.50 -20.27 -3.15
C ASP A 137 8.49 -21.18 -2.40
N VAL A 138 9.21 -20.61 -1.41
CA VAL A 138 10.29 -21.30 -0.67
C VAL A 138 9.70 -22.33 0.29
N THR A 139 8.73 -21.88 1.10
CA THR A 139 7.90 -22.73 1.99
C THR A 139 6.56 -22.03 2.16
N GLY A 140 5.47 -22.75 2.31
CA GLY A 140 4.10 -22.26 2.49
C GLY A 140 3.91 -20.72 2.62
N PRO A 141 4.30 -20.09 3.75
CA PRO A 141 4.12 -18.65 3.94
C PRO A 141 5.28 -17.79 3.40
N LEU A 142 6.45 -18.39 3.04
CA LEU A 142 7.65 -17.65 2.64
C LEU A 142 7.85 -17.70 1.13
N ARG A 143 7.95 -16.51 0.53
CA ARG A 143 8.23 -16.30 -0.90
C ARG A 143 9.47 -15.44 -1.07
N ALA A 144 10.28 -15.77 -2.07
CA ALA A 144 11.39 -14.94 -2.55
C ALA A 144 11.10 -14.48 -3.97
N TYR A 145 11.57 -13.31 -4.35
CA TYR A 145 11.46 -12.85 -5.73
C TYR A 145 12.69 -12.08 -6.18
N ALA A 146 12.91 -12.08 -7.49
CA ALA A 146 13.91 -11.26 -8.15
C ALA A 146 13.34 -10.71 -9.47
N GLY A 147 13.61 -9.46 -9.79
CA GLY A 147 13.10 -8.82 -10.99
C GLY A 147 13.89 -7.59 -11.40
N PHE A 148 13.45 -6.99 -12.50
CA PHE A 148 14.09 -5.84 -13.10
C PHE A 148 13.07 -4.71 -13.34
N PRO A 149 12.85 -3.82 -12.36
CA PRO A 149 12.00 -2.65 -12.54
C PRO A 149 12.64 -1.65 -13.51
N VAL A 150 11.81 -1.11 -14.40
CA VAL A 150 12.14 0.04 -15.24
C VAL A 150 11.08 1.10 -14.99
N LYS A 151 11.50 2.33 -14.70
CA LYS A 151 10.62 3.44 -14.40
C LYS A 151 11.01 4.67 -15.22
N HIS A 152 10.04 5.26 -15.88
CA HIS A 152 10.14 6.57 -16.52
C HIS A 152 9.34 7.58 -15.72
N VAL A 153 9.96 8.70 -15.41
CA VAL A 153 9.33 9.81 -14.69
C VAL A 153 9.43 11.06 -15.57
N SER A 154 8.30 11.73 -15.80
CA SER A 154 8.24 12.96 -16.58
C SER A 154 8.91 14.13 -15.86
N ALA A 155 9.24 15.18 -16.57
CA ALA A 155 9.66 16.44 -15.95
C ALA A 155 8.52 17.04 -15.11
N THR A 156 8.87 17.74 -14.05
CA THR A 156 7.90 18.51 -13.26
C THR A 156 7.49 19.77 -14.04
N GLU A 157 6.20 19.91 -14.32
CA GLU A 157 5.66 20.96 -15.21
C GLU A 157 5.36 22.29 -14.50
N ASN A 158 5.52 22.38 -13.18
CA ASN A 158 5.15 23.55 -12.40
C ASN A 158 6.34 24.32 -11.80
N ARG A 159 6.06 25.47 -11.19
CA ARG A 159 7.05 26.30 -10.48
C ARG A 159 7.32 25.79 -9.05
N ALA A 160 7.21 24.50 -8.81
CA ALA A 160 7.44 23.92 -7.51
C ALA A 160 8.87 24.22 -6.99
N ILE A 161 9.04 24.22 -5.69
CA ILE A 161 10.36 24.44 -5.07
C ILE A 161 11.37 23.39 -5.53
N VAL A 162 10.93 22.19 -5.88
CA VAL A 162 11.75 21.12 -6.43
C VAL A 162 12.41 21.52 -7.75
N VAL A 163 11.73 22.31 -8.58
CA VAL A 163 12.28 22.84 -9.84
C VAL A 163 13.17 24.05 -9.57
N ALA A 164 12.76 24.95 -8.68
CA ALA A 164 13.56 26.12 -8.29
C ALA A 164 14.87 25.71 -7.62
N GLY A 165 14.87 24.66 -6.81
CA GLY A 165 16.04 24.05 -6.19
C GLY A 165 16.88 23.21 -7.14
N ARG A 166 16.41 22.96 -8.37
CA ARG A 166 17.06 22.05 -9.34
C ARG A 166 17.33 20.66 -8.76
N GLU A 167 16.38 20.17 -7.96
CA GLU A 167 16.52 18.86 -7.34
C GLU A 167 16.68 17.77 -8.41
N TYR A 168 17.60 16.84 -8.14
CA TYR A 168 17.87 15.74 -9.05
C TYR A 168 16.61 14.93 -9.33
N GLY A 169 16.26 14.75 -10.60
CA GLY A 169 15.03 14.12 -11.08
C GLY A 169 13.88 15.10 -11.39
N SER A 170 14.02 16.42 -11.11
CA SER A 170 12.97 17.41 -11.46
C SER A 170 12.77 17.57 -12.96
N ALA A 171 13.82 17.34 -13.76
CA ALA A 171 13.77 17.35 -15.23
C ALA A 171 13.22 16.04 -15.83
N GLY A 172 12.82 15.09 -14.97
CA GLY A 172 12.43 13.75 -15.39
C GLY A 172 13.63 12.88 -15.75
N LEU A 173 13.44 11.58 -15.69
CA LEU A 173 14.46 10.61 -16.13
C LEU A 173 13.85 9.21 -16.30
N THR A 174 14.62 8.33 -16.92
CA THR A 174 14.34 6.89 -16.98
C THR A 174 15.42 6.15 -16.20
N GLU A 175 15.00 5.29 -15.32
CA GLU A 175 15.87 4.43 -14.53
C GLU A 175 15.45 2.97 -14.64
N GLY A 176 16.39 2.07 -14.40
CA GLY A 176 16.13 0.64 -14.32
C GLY A 176 17.14 -0.01 -13.40
N GLY A 177 16.77 -1.13 -12.80
CA GLY A 177 17.66 -1.76 -11.83
C GLY A 177 17.24 -3.19 -11.52
N ALA A 178 18.04 -3.84 -10.69
CA ALA A 178 17.71 -5.16 -10.16
C ALA A 178 17.08 -5.03 -8.78
N GLU A 179 16.01 -5.77 -8.53
CA GLU A 179 15.34 -5.86 -7.23
C GLU A 179 15.23 -7.30 -6.79
N VAL A 180 15.54 -7.54 -5.52
CA VAL A 180 15.31 -8.82 -4.86
C VAL A 180 14.52 -8.59 -3.59
N GLY A 181 13.67 -9.55 -3.21
CA GLY A 181 12.88 -9.41 -1.99
C GLY A 181 12.40 -10.73 -1.42
N LEU A 182 12.00 -10.65 -0.16
CA LEU A 182 11.38 -11.72 0.60
C LEU A 182 10.04 -11.26 1.14
N LEU A 183 9.06 -12.13 1.11
CA LEU A 183 7.74 -11.96 1.68
C LEU A 183 7.40 -13.17 2.54
N LEU A 184 7.19 -12.93 3.82
CA LEU A 184 6.60 -13.88 4.76
C LEU A 184 5.17 -13.42 5.07
N ASP A 185 4.16 -14.23 4.79
CA ASP A 185 2.77 -13.92 5.11
C ASP A 185 2.09 -15.13 5.76
N THR A 186 1.96 -15.07 7.07
CA THR A 186 1.31 -16.11 7.90
C THR A 186 -0.12 -15.72 8.26
N ARG A 187 -0.64 -14.61 7.73
CA ARG A 187 -1.96 -14.11 8.09
C ARG A 187 -3.04 -15.05 7.57
N THR A 188 -4.00 -15.36 8.44
CA THR A 188 -5.17 -16.18 8.16
C THR A 188 -6.44 -15.44 8.56
N GLY A 189 -7.58 -15.93 8.09
CA GLY A 189 -8.90 -15.35 8.41
C GLY A 189 -9.39 -14.34 7.38
N GLU A 190 -10.61 -13.87 7.61
CA GLU A 190 -11.28 -12.87 6.78
C GLU A 190 -10.69 -11.48 7.00
N LEU A 191 -11.03 -10.55 6.12
CA LEU A 191 -10.54 -9.16 6.12
C LEU A 191 -10.68 -8.45 7.46
N THR A 192 -11.78 -8.69 8.17
CA THR A 192 -12.11 -8.07 9.46
C THR A 192 -11.71 -8.90 10.66
N SER A 193 -11.11 -10.08 10.44
CA SER A 193 -10.70 -11.00 11.50
C SER A 193 -9.32 -11.61 11.24
N ARG A 194 -8.51 -10.96 10.43
CA ARG A 194 -7.15 -11.44 10.14
C ARG A 194 -6.34 -11.56 11.40
N ARG A 195 -5.60 -12.65 11.47
CA ARG A 195 -4.62 -12.92 12.53
C ARG A 195 -3.35 -13.40 11.89
N GLY A 196 -2.23 -12.98 12.44
CA GLY A 196 -0.93 -13.42 11.99
C GLY A 196 0.00 -12.27 11.69
N PHE A 197 1.05 -12.58 10.99
CA PHE A 197 2.15 -11.68 10.74
C PHE A 197 2.48 -11.65 9.25
N ARG A 198 2.75 -10.46 8.73
CA ARG A 198 3.32 -10.26 7.41
C ARG A 198 4.61 -9.48 7.55
N PHE A 199 5.66 -9.96 6.93
CA PHE A 199 6.93 -9.26 6.82
C PHE A 199 7.36 -9.22 5.37
N ARG A 200 7.87 -8.09 4.94
CA ARG A 200 8.43 -7.90 3.61
C ARG A 200 9.73 -7.12 3.73
N VAL A 201 10.73 -7.55 2.97
CA VAL A 201 11.96 -6.79 2.74
C VAL A 201 12.32 -6.87 1.27
N ALA A 202 12.75 -5.75 0.70
CA ALA A 202 13.22 -5.67 -0.68
C ALA A 202 14.44 -4.75 -0.77
N GLY A 203 15.39 -5.14 -1.61
CA GLY A 203 16.54 -4.33 -1.96
C GLY A 203 16.60 -4.12 -3.47
N ARG A 204 16.71 -2.86 -3.89
CA ARG A 204 16.85 -2.45 -5.29
C ARG A 204 18.18 -1.75 -5.49
N HIS A 205 18.93 -2.18 -6.49
CA HIS A 205 20.09 -1.45 -6.99
C HIS A 205 19.78 -0.88 -8.37
N VAL A 206 19.93 0.43 -8.50
CA VAL A 206 19.72 1.19 -9.74
C VAL A 206 21.08 1.69 -10.21
N PRO A 207 21.70 1.09 -11.23
CA PRO A 207 22.93 1.56 -11.81
C PRO A 207 22.71 2.83 -12.64
N SER A 208 23.80 3.48 -13.01
CA SER A 208 23.78 4.64 -13.92
C SER A 208 23.57 4.19 -15.38
N ILE A 209 22.34 3.82 -15.71
CA ILE A 209 21.89 3.40 -17.05
C ILE A 209 20.68 4.19 -17.49
N PHE A 210 20.33 4.11 -18.76
CA PHE A 210 19.31 4.93 -19.42
C PHE A 210 19.64 6.42 -19.26
N SER A 211 18.69 7.24 -18.83
CA SER A 211 18.94 8.67 -18.56
C SER A 211 19.27 8.97 -17.08
N ASN A 212 19.48 7.94 -16.27
CA ASN A 212 19.90 8.07 -14.88
C ASN A 212 21.43 8.17 -14.76
N PRO A 213 22.02 9.34 -14.44
CA PRO A 213 23.47 9.52 -14.41
C PRO A 213 24.14 9.00 -13.13
N HIS A 214 23.40 8.68 -12.09
CA HIS A 214 23.93 8.28 -10.79
C HIS A 214 23.38 6.94 -10.33
N ALA A 215 24.26 6.10 -9.79
CA ALA A 215 23.83 4.85 -9.19
C ALA A 215 23.39 5.06 -7.73
N PHE A 216 22.36 4.32 -7.32
CA PHE A 216 21.91 4.28 -5.94
C PHE A 216 21.33 2.90 -5.57
N THR A 217 21.23 2.67 -4.28
CA THR A 217 20.61 1.45 -3.74
C THR A 217 19.52 1.85 -2.75
N LYS A 218 18.36 1.24 -2.86
CA LYS A 218 17.22 1.43 -1.95
C LYS A 218 16.88 0.11 -1.27
N VAL A 219 16.70 0.14 0.05
CA VAL A 219 16.14 -0.98 0.81
C VAL A 219 14.87 -0.51 1.47
N HIS A 220 13.84 -1.32 1.37
CA HIS A 220 12.56 -1.13 2.04
C HIS A 220 12.21 -2.37 2.86
N ALA A 221 11.74 -2.17 4.09
CA ALA A 221 11.23 -3.22 4.94
C ALA A 221 9.89 -2.80 5.55
N SER A 222 8.96 -3.74 5.67
CA SER A 222 7.69 -3.52 6.37
C SER A 222 7.24 -4.76 7.12
N ALA A 223 6.58 -4.55 8.25
CA ALA A 223 6.00 -5.60 9.08
C ALA A 223 4.58 -5.21 9.46
N THR A 224 3.67 -6.16 9.44
CA THR A 224 2.30 -6.01 9.93
C THR A 224 1.97 -7.17 10.83
N ALA A 225 1.50 -6.89 12.04
CA ALA A 225 0.96 -7.88 12.95
C ALA A 225 -0.53 -7.61 13.14
N SER A 226 -1.35 -8.60 12.82
CA SER A 226 -2.80 -8.54 12.98
C SER A 226 -3.22 -9.45 14.12
N LEU A 227 -3.81 -8.88 15.14
CA LEU A 227 -4.31 -9.55 16.33
C LEU A 227 -5.82 -9.35 16.40
N GLY A 228 -6.57 -10.41 16.45
CA GLY A 228 -8.03 -10.31 16.53
C GLY A 228 -8.61 -11.32 17.50
N GLY A 229 -9.69 -10.99 18.16
CA GLY A 229 -10.36 -11.86 19.09
C GLY A 229 -11.77 -11.41 19.39
N HIS A 230 -12.55 -12.34 19.93
CA HIS A 230 -13.82 -12.06 20.55
C HIS A 230 -13.63 -12.12 22.07
N LEU A 231 -13.77 -10.98 22.72
CA LEU A 231 -13.82 -10.87 24.18
C LEU A 231 -15.29 -10.77 24.60
N ILE A 232 -15.75 -9.59 24.95
CA ILE A 232 -17.17 -9.25 25.08
C ILE A 232 -17.75 -8.86 23.72
N THR A 233 -16.90 -8.31 22.85
CA THR A 233 -17.15 -7.93 21.46
C THR A 233 -15.96 -8.30 20.59
N ASP A 234 -16.11 -8.14 19.29
CA ASP A 234 -15.01 -8.34 18.34
C ASP A 234 -13.99 -7.18 18.48
N VAL A 235 -12.75 -7.50 18.78
CA VAL A 235 -11.65 -6.55 18.92
C VAL A 235 -10.52 -6.95 17.98
N PHE A 236 -10.01 -5.98 17.21
CA PHE A 236 -8.92 -6.17 16.26
C PHE A 236 -7.87 -5.08 16.47
N LEU A 237 -6.63 -5.49 16.52
CA LEU A 237 -5.47 -4.61 16.58
C LEU A 237 -4.55 -4.94 15.41
N ASP A 238 -4.35 -3.97 14.54
CA ASP A 238 -3.36 -4.03 13.48
C ASP A 238 -2.18 -3.10 13.86
N LEU A 239 -0.99 -3.68 13.88
CA LEU A 239 0.27 -2.97 14.10
C LEU A 239 1.07 -3.03 12.81
N HIS A 240 1.47 -1.88 12.32
CA HIS A 240 2.31 -1.75 11.12
C HIS A 240 3.58 -0.98 11.43
N ALA A 241 4.70 -1.43 10.89
CA ALA A 241 5.97 -0.71 10.93
C ALA A 241 6.62 -0.78 9.56
N ALA A 242 7.29 0.31 9.15
CA ALA A 242 8.04 0.34 7.90
C ALA A 242 9.32 1.16 8.06
N ALA A 243 10.31 0.81 7.27
CA ALA A 243 11.58 1.51 7.18
C ALA A 243 12.08 1.52 5.74
N GLU A 244 12.68 2.63 5.34
CA GLU A 244 13.36 2.79 4.05
C GLU A 244 14.74 3.38 4.24
N LYS A 245 15.68 3.01 3.36
CA LYS A 245 17.03 3.57 3.32
C LYS A 245 17.54 3.62 1.90
N ASN A 246 18.07 4.79 1.52
CA ASN A 246 18.80 5.02 0.28
C ASN A 246 20.28 5.21 0.56
N TRP A 247 21.12 4.71 -0.35
CA TRP A 247 22.56 4.94 -0.44
C TRP A 247 22.91 5.38 -1.85
N GLY A 248 23.80 6.33 -2.00
CA GLY A 248 24.20 6.92 -3.29
C GLY A 248 23.40 8.18 -3.60
N THR A 249 23.45 8.62 -4.87
CA THR A 249 22.73 9.81 -5.34
C THR A 249 21.47 9.40 -6.05
N TYR A 250 20.35 9.57 -5.41
CA TYR A 250 19.02 9.19 -5.89
C TYR A 250 18.20 10.43 -6.30
N PRO A 251 17.26 10.29 -7.27
CA PRO A 251 16.37 11.37 -7.62
C PRO A 251 15.39 11.67 -6.47
N PHE A 252 14.94 12.92 -6.34
CA PHE A 252 14.11 13.34 -5.23
C PHE A 252 12.85 12.49 -5.07
N PHE A 253 12.26 12.01 -6.15
CA PHE A 253 11.07 11.17 -6.13
C PHE A 253 11.31 9.73 -5.63
N ASP A 254 12.57 9.33 -5.44
CA ASP A 254 12.96 8.08 -4.77
C ASP A 254 13.43 8.29 -3.33
N ALA A 255 13.35 9.51 -2.81
CA ALA A 255 13.62 9.77 -1.40
C ALA A 255 12.80 8.84 -0.48
N ALA A 256 13.29 8.61 0.70
CA ALA A 256 12.52 7.97 1.75
C ALA A 256 11.50 9.00 2.28
N PHE A 257 10.25 8.87 1.82
CA PHE A 257 9.17 9.78 2.19
C PHE A 257 8.42 9.32 3.43
N LEU A 258 7.93 10.31 4.17
CA LEU A 258 7.04 10.13 5.31
C LEU A 258 5.90 11.15 5.22
N GLY A 259 4.66 10.71 5.41
CA GLY A 259 3.49 11.59 5.44
C GLY A 259 2.33 11.14 4.56
N GLY A 260 1.13 11.57 4.94
CA GLY A 260 -0.12 11.27 4.25
C GLY A 260 -0.66 9.87 4.53
N SER A 261 -1.62 9.45 3.74
CA SER A 261 -2.20 8.10 3.80
C SER A 261 -1.65 7.22 2.68
N THR A 262 -1.81 5.91 2.83
CA THR A 262 -1.47 4.96 1.76
C THR A 262 -2.31 5.19 0.51
N VAL A 263 -1.75 4.93 -0.66
CA VAL A 263 -2.55 4.85 -1.88
C VAL A 263 -3.36 3.55 -1.83
N PRO A 264 -4.70 3.60 -1.90
CA PRO A 264 -5.55 2.42 -1.66
C PRO A 264 -5.46 1.34 -2.74
N ILE A 265 -4.77 1.58 -3.83
CA ILE A 265 -4.50 0.56 -4.85
C ILE A 265 -3.19 -0.15 -4.47
N PRO A 266 -3.21 -1.46 -4.18
CA PRO A 266 -2.01 -2.20 -3.83
C PRO A 266 -1.00 -2.15 -4.98
N LEU A 267 0.20 -1.70 -4.72
CA LEU A 267 1.34 -1.95 -5.59
C LEU A 267 1.80 -3.37 -5.39
N ALA A 268 1.85 -4.17 -6.45
CA ALA A 268 2.03 -5.61 -6.32
C ALA A 268 3.35 -5.95 -5.69
N LEU A 269 4.46 -5.55 -5.93
CA LEU A 269 5.71 -6.04 -5.34
C LEU A 269 6.65 -4.94 -4.85
N THR A 270 6.57 -3.78 -5.42
CA THR A 270 7.49 -2.69 -5.14
C THR A 270 7.04 -1.91 -3.91
N GLY A 271 7.91 -1.70 -2.96
CA GLY A 271 7.70 -0.78 -1.83
C GLY A 271 7.76 0.67 -2.30
N MET A 272 6.97 1.02 -3.31
CA MET A 272 6.83 2.38 -3.77
C MET A 272 5.65 3.07 -3.08
N GLY A 273 5.82 4.31 -2.76
CA GLY A 273 4.93 5.11 -1.94
C GLY A 273 5.49 5.21 -0.52
N GLY A 274 5.77 6.38 -0.04
CA GLY A 274 6.40 6.64 1.25
C GLY A 274 5.70 5.98 2.44
N ILE A 275 6.30 6.08 3.59
CA ILE A 275 5.74 5.57 4.84
C ILE A 275 4.56 6.46 5.24
N PRO A 276 3.35 5.92 5.47
CA PRO A 276 2.20 6.71 5.86
C PRO A 276 2.39 7.35 7.24
N LEU A 277 1.87 8.55 7.39
CA LEU A 277 1.77 9.26 8.65
C LEU A 277 0.51 10.13 8.58
N LEU A 278 -0.55 9.66 9.20
CA LEU A 278 -1.85 10.32 9.16
C LEU A 278 -1.82 11.65 9.92
N GLY A 279 -2.60 12.63 9.46
CA GLY A 279 -2.59 13.98 10.01
C GLY A 279 -1.58 14.91 9.33
N PHE A 280 -0.78 14.43 8.38
CA PHE A 280 0.17 15.21 7.60
C PHE A 280 -0.17 15.21 6.12
N ASP A 281 0.42 16.13 5.36
CA ASP A 281 0.29 16.15 3.91
C ASP A 281 1.02 14.96 3.29
N GLN A 282 0.62 14.55 2.09
CA GLN A 282 1.30 13.49 1.37
C GLN A 282 2.77 13.87 1.10
N ASN A 283 3.69 12.95 1.33
CA ASN A 283 5.12 13.17 1.15
C ASN A 283 5.68 14.37 1.95
N ARG A 284 5.17 14.59 3.17
CA ARG A 284 5.49 15.77 3.97
C ARG A 284 6.97 15.91 4.33
N TYR A 285 7.64 14.80 4.57
CA TYR A 285 9.06 14.76 4.88
C TYR A 285 9.79 13.84 3.92
N ALA A 286 11.03 14.20 3.57
CA ALA A 286 11.87 13.44 2.64
C ALA A 286 13.30 13.37 3.17
N GLY A 287 13.93 12.20 3.08
CA GLY A 287 15.30 12.00 3.55
C GLY A 287 15.99 10.81 2.92
N ASP A 288 17.22 10.54 3.38
CA ASP A 288 17.98 9.34 3.00
C ASP A 288 17.34 8.07 3.56
N SER A 289 16.72 8.19 4.73
CA SER A 289 16.02 7.11 5.40
C SER A 289 14.76 7.62 6.05
N ALA A 290 13.77 6.75 6.18
CA ALA A 290 12.55 6.99 6.92
C ALA A 290 12.21 5.76 7.75
N VAL A 291 11.63 5.98 8.92
CA VAL A 291 11.00 4.94 9.74
C VAL A 291 9.65 5.43 10.20
N GLY A 292 8.69 4.54 10.28
CA GLY A 292 7.36 4.86 10.80
C GLY A 292 6.62 3.63 11.27
N GLY A 293 5.62 3.86 12.09
CA GLY A 293 4.73 2.84 12.60
C GLY A 293 3.33 3.38 12.81
N ASN A 294 2.38 2.47 12.70
CA ASN A 294 0.95 2.71 12.85
C ASN A 294 0.35 1.64 13.75
N ALA A 295 -0.57 2.04 14.62
CA ALA A 295 -1.42 1.14 15.39
C ALA A 295 -2.88 1.49 15.15
N GLU A 296 -3.67 0.54 14.65
CA GLU A 296 -5.11 0.67 14.46
C GLU A 296 -5.85 -0.32 15.35
N LEU A 297 -6.67 0.18 16.26
CA LEU A 297 -7.57 -0.58 17.11
C LEU A 297 -9.00 -0.46 16.60
N ARG A 298 -9.66 -1.57 16.31
CA ARG A 298 -11.07 -1.61 15.92
C ARG A 298 -11.88 -2.41 16.94
N ILE A 299 -12.99 -1.84 17.39
CA ILE A 299 -13.91 -2.44 18.35
C ILE A 299 -15.29 -2.54 17.70
N GLY A 300 -15.82 -3.75 17.60
CA GLY A 300 -17.16 -4.00 17.11
C GLY A 300 -18.21 -3.60 18.14
N ILE A 301 -19.22 -2.87 17.71
CA ILE A 301 -20.34 -2.45 18.56
C ILE A 301 -21.56 -3.31 18.28
N GLY A 302 -21.82 -3.62 17.02
CA GLY A 302 -23.01 -4.37 16.69
C GLY A 302 -23.05 -4.90 15.26
N LYS A 303 -24.16 -5.60 15.00
CA LYS A 303 -24.47 -6.19 13.69
C LYS A 303 -25.91 -5.84 13.35
N PHE A 304 -26.19 -5.61 12.09
CA PHE A 304 -27.56 -5.50 11.59
C PHE A 304 -27.67 -6.14 10.21
N LEU A 305 -28.87 -6.57 9.87
CA LEU A 305 -29.22 -7.10 8.57
C LEU A 305 -30.09 -6.07 7.85
N ALA A 306 -29.60 -5.59 6.71
CA ALA A 306 -30.43 -4.87 5.75
C ALA A 306 -30.53 -5.73 4.48
N LEU A 307 -30.10 -5.25 3.32
CA LEU A 307 -29.96 -6.09 2.11
C LEU A 307 -28.84 -7.13 2.26
N LEU A 308 -27.79 -6.77 3.02
CA LEU A 308 -26.61 -7.58 3.34
C LEU A 308 -26.35 -7.54 4.84
N PRO A 309 -25.61 -8.50 5.41
CA PRO A 309 -25.18 -8.44 6.79
C PRO A 309 -24.07 -7.39 6.96
N PHE A 310 -24.30 -6.49 7.92
CA PHE A 310 -23.38 -5.43 8.29
C PHE A 310 -22.84 -5.64 9.70
N ARG A 311 -21.57 -5.30 9.91
CA ARG A 311 -20.96 -5.11 11.22
C ARG A 311 -20.44 -3.68 11.31
N TYR A 312 -20.60 -3.03 12.45
CA TYR A 312 -20.12 -1.67 12.64
C TYR A 312 -19.45 -1.51 14.00
N GLY A 313 -18.64 -0.49 14.11
CA GLY A 313 -17.90 -0.21 15.31
C GLY A 313 -17.12 1.09 15.26
N ILE A 314 -16.28 1.27 16.27
CA ILE A 314 -15.37 2.40 16.39
C ILE A 314 -13.94 1.96 16.11
N SER A 315 -13.13 2.91 15.66
CA SER A 315 -11.69 2.71 15.48
C SER A 315 -10.91 3.82 16.12
N GLY A 316 -9.70 3.48 16.59
CA GLY A 316 -8.68 4.43 17.02
C GLY A 316 -7.39 4.16 16.26
N VAL A 317 -6.67 5.22 15.90
CA VAL A 317 -5.40 5.13 15.18
C VAL A 317 -4.36 6.00 15.85
N ALA A 318 -3.10 5.53 15.88
CA ALA A 318 -1.95 6.28 16.30
C ALA A 318 -0.77 5.99 15.38
N ASP A 319 -0.16 7.04 14.85
CA ASP A 319 0.97 7.01 13.94
C ASP A 319 2.18 7.71 14.55
N VAL A 320 3.36 7.22 14.23
CA VAL A 320 4.62 7.87 14.59
C VAL A 320 5.65 7.63 13.48
N GLY A 321 6.48 8.62 13.21
CA GLY A 321 7.54 8.46 12.23
C GLY A 321 8.55 9.61 12.22
N ARG A 322 9.66 9.36 11.53
CA ARG A 322 10.70 10.38 11.30
C ARG A 322 11.54 10.03 10.07
N VAL A 323 12.14 11.04 9.47
CA VAL A 323 13.15 10.88 8.42
C VAL A 323 14.54 11.24 8.95
N PHE A 324 15.55 10.68 8.30
CA PHE A 324 16.95 10.97 8.57
C PHE A 324 17.61 11.46 7.29
N LEU A 325 18.42 12.49 7.41
CA LEU A 325 19.19 13.07 6.34
C LEU A 325 20.62 13.31 6.79
N ALA A 326 21.59 12.86 5.99
CA ALA A 326 23.00 13.10 6.26
C ALA A 326 23.30 14.62 6.35
N GLY A 327 24.04 15.04 7.37
CA GLY A 327 24.37 16.44 7.61
C GLY A 327 23.24 17.31 8.19
N LYS A 328 22.03 16.77 8.41
CA LYS A 328 20.91 17.46 9.05
C LYS A 328 20.33 16.62 10.20
N PRO A 329 21.01 16.55 11.35
CA PRO A 329 20.49 15.80 12.49
C PRO A 329 19.20 16.44 13.02
N SER A 330 18.26 15.61 13.41
CA SER A 330 17.02 15.99 14.09
C SER A 330 16.75 14.99 15.19
N SER A 331 16.09 15.40 16.26
CA SER A 331 15.59 14.50 17.31
C SER A 331 14.07 14.38 17.31
N THR A 332 13.39 15.12 16.45
CA THR A 332 11.93 15.19 16.38
C THR A 332 11.33 13.89 15.90
N TRP A 333 10.29 13.43 16.57
CA TRP A 333 9.36 12.41 16.09
C TRP A 333 8.03 13.06 15.80
N HIS A 334 7.52 12.83 14.61
CA HIS A 334 6.21 13.30 14.17
C HIS A 334 5.17 12.24 14.53
N ASN A 335 4.01 12.68 15.00
CA ASN A 335 2.95 11.79 15.42
C ASN A 335 1.57 12.32 15.00
N GLY A 336 0.65 11.39 14.81
CA GLY A 336 -0.75 11.65 14.57
C GLY A 336 -1.60 10.66 15.35
N ALA A 337 -2.73 11.09 15.86
CA ALA A 337 -3.67 10.20 16.53
C ALA A 337 -5.10 10.62 16.25
N GLY A 338 -5.99 9.65 16.21
CA GLY A 338 -7.37 9.93 15.90
C GLY A 338 -8.30 8.75 16.11
N GLY A 339 -9.50 8.90 15.63
CA GLY A 339 -10.51 7.86 15.74
C GLY A 339 -11.63 8.07 14.75
N GLY A 340 -12.47 7.07 14.64
CA GLY A 340 -13.55 7.09 13.67
C GLY A 340 -14.52 5.95 13.82
N LEU A 341 -15.27 5.74 12.75
CA LEU A 341 -16.28 4.70 12.61
C LEU A 341 -15.87 3.78 11.46
N TRP A 342 -16.18 2.50 11.62
CA TRP A 342 -16.07 1.54 10.55
C TRP A 342 -17.38 0.78 10.36
N LEU A 343 -17.64 0.42 9.11
CA LEU A 343 -18.77 -0.38 8.68
C LEU A 343 -18.23 -1.46 7.74
N ALA A 344 -18.39 -2.73 8.11
CA ALA A 344 -18.00 -3.86 7.26
C ALA A 344 -19.24 -4.54 6.67
N ILE A 345 -19.15 -4.91 5.41
CA ILE A 345 -20.18 -5.59 4.65
C ILE A 345 -19.66 -6.98 4.30
N PHE A 346 -20.45 -7.98 4.58
CA PHE A 346 -20.15 -9.38 4.25
C PHE A 346 -21.25 -9.91 3.34
N ALA A 347 -20.86 -10.36 2.17
CA ALA A 347 -21.73 -11.12 1.31
C ALA A 347 -21.05 -12.47 1.03
N ALA A 348 -21.68 -13.55 1.45
CA ALA A 348 -21.26 -14.90 1.14
C ALA A 348 -22.37 -15.58 0.33
N GLY A 349 -22.03 -16.04 -0.87
CA GLY A 349 -22.88 -16.83 -1.75
C GLY A 349 -22.08 -17.89 -2.46
N PRO A 350 -22.70 -18.81 -3.20
CA PRO A 350 -21.98 -19.81 -3.99
C PRO A 350 -21.02 -19.11 -4.96
N GLY A 351 -19.72 -19.23 -4.70
CA GLY A 351 -18.67 -18.63 -5.54
C GLY A 351 -18.40 -17.14 -5.31
N LEU A 352 -19.08 -16.47 -4.36
CA LEU A 352 -18.85 -15.06 -4.04
C LEU A 352 -18.65 -14.88 -2.55
N GLN A 353 -17.43 -14.47 -2.16
CA GLN A 353 -17.14 -13.95 -0.83
C GLN A 353 -16.75 -12.48 -0.98
N LEU A 354 -17.70 -11.58 -0.76
CA LEU A 354 -17.45 -10.15 -0.73
C LEU A 354 -17.30 -9.71 0.72
N ALA A 355 -16.14 -9.23 1.08
CA ALA A 355 -15.91 -8.53 2.33
C ALA A 355 -15.34 -7.16 1.99
N THR A 356 -16.00 -6.10 2.36
CA THR A 356 -15.51 -4.73 2.19
C THR A 356 -15.81 -3.91 3.44
N SER A 357 -15.01 -2.89 3.69
CA SER A 357 -15.22 -1.99 4.82
C SER A 357 -15.24 -0.54 4.37
N ILE A 358 -16.04 0.25 5.03
CA ILE A 358 -16.02 1.71 4.95
C ILE A 358 -15.44 2.19 6.27
N ASN A 359 -14.42 3.04 6.21
CA ASN A 359 -13.79 3.63 7.38
C ASN A 359 -13.83 5.16 7.22
N ALA A 360 -14.29 5.86 8.25
CA ALA A 360 -14.30 7.31 8.30
C ALA A 360 -13.59 7.74 9.60
N MET A 361 -12.52 8.52 9.48
CA MET A 361 -11.68 8.89 10.62
C MET A 361 -11.32 10.36 10.60
N ILE A 362 -11.15 10.92 11.79
CA ILE A 362 -10.53 12.23 12.03
C ILE A 362 -9.24 11.99 12.80
N VAL A 363 -8.14 12.50 12.26
CA VAL A 363 -6.80 12.38 12.85
C VAL A 363 -6.22 13.77 13.05
N ARG A 364 -5.64 13.99 14.22
CA ARG A 364 -4.93 15.20 14.57
C ARG A 364 -3.44 14.92 14.71
N SER A 365 -2.65 15.81 14.14
CA SER A 365 -1.20 15.91 14.33
C SER A 365 -0.84 17.28 14.91
N ASP A 366 0.44 17.55 15.06
CA ASP A 366 0.98 18.87 15.41
C ASP A 366 0.83 19.90 14.27
N GLU A 367 0.64 19.45 13.01
CA GLU A 367 0.46 20.36 11.87
C GLU A 367 -1.01 20.67 11.56
N ARG A 368 -1.90 19.66 11.64
CA ARG A 368 -3.30 19.84 11.26
C ARG A 368 -4.23 18.73 11.77
N THR A 369 -5.53 19.00 11.66
CA THR A 369 -6.57 17.97 11.74
C THR A 369 -7.02 17.60 10.35
N ALA A 370 -7.04 16.30 10.03
CA ALA A 370 -7.40 15.78 8.72
C ALA A 370 -8.52 14.72 8.83
N PHE A 371 -9.41 14.73 7.84
CA PHE A 371 -10.46 13.73 7.69
C PHE A 371 -10.03 12.72 6.61
N TYR A 372 -10.28 11.46 6.86
CA TYR A 372 -10.02 10.34 5.95
C TYR A 372 -11.28 9.51 5.78
N LEU A 373 -11.56 9.11 4.55
CA LEU A 373 -12.60 8.15 4.20
C LEU A 373 -11.96 7.08 3.32
N SER A 374 -12.25 5.81 3.58
CA SER A 374 -11.85 4.72 2.70
C SER A 374 -12.96 3.70 2.54
N LEU A 375 -13.10 3.18 1.32
CA LEU A 375 -13.90 2.02 0.98
C LEU A 375 -12.95 0.97 0.41
N GLY A 376 -12.94 -0.22 0.99
CA GLY A 376 -12.07 -1.31 0.56
C GLY A 376 -11.18 -1.82 1.68
N PHE A 377 -10.01 -2.30 1.32
CA PHE A 377 -9.14 -3.09 2.18
C PHE A 377 -8.15 -2.20 2.97
N GLY A 378 -8.58 -1.68 4.12
CA GLY A 378 -7.69 -0.98 5.06
C GLY A 378 -7.30 0.45 4.63
N LEU A 379 -6.82 1.23 5.60
CA LEU A 379 -6.14 2.52 5.37
C LEU A 379 -4.67 2.30 5.02
#